data_d299522aa59e81015b47effda3881610
#
_entry.id   d299522aa59e81015b47effda3881610
#
_cell.length_a   1.000
_cell.length_b   1.000
_cell.length_c   1.000
_cell.angle_alpha   90.00
_cell.angle_beta   90.00
_cell.angle_gamma   90.00
#
_symmetry.space_group_name_H-M   'P 1'
#
loop_
_entity.id
_entity.type
_entity.pdbx_description
1 polymer ?
#
loop_
_entity_poly.entity_id
_entity_poly.type
_entity_poly.pdbx_seq_one_letter_code
_entity_poly.pdbx_strand_id
1 'polypeptide(L)'
;MKQAREVALDALTACERQGAWSDGYLKKAIGGAKLDGRDAALATRLCFGVLQNRMLLDFYLSKLCATPLHKLEASIRNLLRLGAYQLLYLNRVPDHAAVSEAVSLARKKAKNPRAAGLVNGVLRSLIRQREAMEPPADLSTRYSHPQWLVDSFVARLGREEAEALLAADNGEPPTCAQVNTLKISAEELAAMLTAEGVAVEPHPWLPDCLFLNGTGSLEHLEAFQKGYFYIQDAAAHLAVLAAAPQPGWRVLDACAAPGGKSFAAAIAMENRGSVTSCDIHPHKLRLIEA
;
A
#
# COMPACT_ATOMS: atom_id res chain seq x y z
N MET A 1 13.66 17.13 -14.73
CA MET A 1 13.41 15.90 -13.95
C MET A 1 11.92 15.79 -13.65
N LYS A 2 11.35 14.57 -13.60
CA LYS A 2 9.96 14.37 -13.18
C LYS A 2 9.90 14.53 -11.66
N GLN A 3 8.83 15.18 -11.17
CA GLN A 3 8.58 15.32 -9.74
C GLN A 3 7.69 14.18 -9.22
N ALA A 4 7.61 14.00 -7.90
CA ALA A 4 6.82 12.93 -7.24
C ALA A 4 5.38 12.82 -7.78
N ARG A 5 4.68 13.94 -7.91
CA ARG A 5 3.29 14.00 -8.41
C ARG A 5 3.16 13.57 -9.86
N GLU A 6 4.13 13.89 -10.70
CA GLU A 6 4.15 13.47 -12.10
C GLU A 6 4.40 11.96 -12.22
N VAL A 7 5.28 11.41 -11.40
CA VAL A 7 5.55 9.97 -11.33
C VAL A 7 4.29 9.20 -10.88
N ALA A 8 3.62 9.68 -9.83
CA ALA A 8 2.36 9.09 -9.37
C ALA A 8 1.26 9.15 -10.45
N LEU A 9 1.11 10.28 -11.15
CA LEU A 9 0.15 10.44 -12.24
C LEU A 9 0.41 9.48 -13.40
N ASP A 10 1.67 9.33 -13.80
CA ASP A 10 2.07 8.42 -14.87
C ASP A 10 1.78 6.96 -14.47
N ALA A 11 2.06 6.57 -13.22
CA ALA A 11 1.75 5.24 -12.70
C ALA A 11 0.24 4.96 -12.69
N LEU A 12 -0.57 5.85 -12.12
CA LEU A 12 -2.04 5.74 -12.11
C LEU A 12 -2.61 5.62 -13.53
N THR A 13 -2.07 6.40 -14.45
CA THR A 13 -2.53 6.39 -15.85
C THR A 13 -2.14 5.09 -16.56
N ALA A 14 -0.96 4.53 -16.26
CA ALA A 14 -0.52 3.24 -16.79
C ALA A 14 -1.35 2.08 -16.23
N CYS A 15 -1.65 2.08 -14.92
CA CYS A 15 -2.54 1.09 -14.30
C CYS A 15 -3.92 1.08 -14.98
N GLU A 16 -4.49 2.27 -15.23
CA GLU A 16 -5.83 2.37 -15.81
C GLU A 16 -5.87 2.01 -17.30
N ARG A 17 -4.88 2.41 -18.09
CA ARG A 17 -4.89 2.24 -19.55
C ARG A 17 -4.30 0.93 -20.04
N GLN A 18 -3.33 0.39 -19.30
CA GLN A 18 -2.49 -0.72 -19.74
C GLN A 18 -2.61 -1.94 -18.82
N GLY A 19 -3.41 -1.84 -17.73
CA GLY A 19 -3.45 -2.89 -16.71
C GLY A 19 -2.10 -3.09 -16.02
N ALA A 20 -1.25 -2.06 -15.98
CA ALA A 20 0.07 -2.18 -15.37
C ALA A 20 -0.04 -2.48 -13.88
N TRP A 21 0.83 -3.35 -13.37
CA TRP A 21 0.96 -3.62 -11.95
C TRP A 21 1.51 -2.38 -11.24
N SER A 22 0.73 -1.85 -10.31
CA SER A 22 1.00 -0.57 -9.65
C SER A 22 2.36 -0.52 -8.98
N ASP A 23 2.70 -1.54 -8.20
CA ASP A 23 3.97 -1.62 -7.47
C ASP A 23 5.18 -1.65 -8.41
N GLY A 24 5.20 -2.60 -9.35
CA GLY A 24 6.30 -2.75 -10.29
C GLY A 24 6.51 -1.54 -11.19
N TYR A 25 5.41 -0.93 -11.68
CA TYR A 25 5.49 0.26 -12.51
C TYR A 25 6.01 1.46 -11.70
N LEU A 26 5.45 1.67 -10.50
CA LEU A 26 5.82 2.79 -9.64
C LEU A 26 7.29 2.72 -9.22
N LYS A 27 7.77 1.56 -8.78
CA LYS A 27 9.18 1.33 -8.40
C LYS A 27 10.13 1.65 -9.56
N LYS A 28 9.81 1.17 -10.76
CA LYS A 28 10.58 1.49 -11.97
C LYS A 28 10.54 2.99 -12.32
N ALA A 29 9.38 3.63 -12.19
CA ALA A 29 9.21 5.05 -12.49
C ALA A 29 9.96 5.95 -11.49
N ILE A 30 9.96 5.61 -10.20
CA ILE A 30 10.73 6.29 -9.14
C ILE A 30 12.22 6.20 -9.44
N GLY A 31 12.75 4.99 -9.70
CA GLY A 31 14.16 4.80 -10.03
C GLY A 31 14.57 5.52 -11.32
N GLY A 32 13.74 5.46 -12.36
CA GLY A 32 14.00 6.16 -13.62
C GLY A 32 13.97 7.69 -13.51
N ALA A 33 13.16 8.24 -12.59
CA ALA A 33 13.10 9.67 -12.31
C ALA A 33 14.21 10.14 -11.34
N LYS A 34 14.92 9.21 -10.70
CA LYS A 34 15.95 9.48 -9.68
C LYS A 34 15.41 10.37 -8.55
N LEU A 35 14.20 10.06 -8.06
CA LEU A 35 13.62 10.77 -6.94
C LEU A 35 14.43 10.49 -5.67
N ASP A 36 14.56 11.51 -4.81
CA ASP A 36 15.09 11.30 -3.47
C ASP A 36 14.11 10.51 -2.58
N GLY A 37 14.51 10.13 -1.38
CA GLY A 37 13.70 9.31 -0.48
C GLY A 37 12.38 9.97 -0.10
N ARG A 38 12.35 11.31 0.07
CA ARG A 38 11.13 12.06 0.42
C ARG A 38 10.16 12.10 -0.76
N ASP A 39 10.65 12.40 -1.94
CA ASP A 39 9.84 12.46 -3.16
C ASP A 39 9.37 11.06 -3.58
N ALA A 40 10.19 10.03 -3.39
CA ALA A 40 9.81 8.64 -3.62
C ALA A 40 8.66 8.20 -2.68
N ALA A 41 8.76 8.52 -1.39
CA ALA A 41 7.71 8.26 -0.41
C ALA A 41 6.41 9.01 -0.76
N LEU A 42 6.51 10.28 -1.16
CA LEU A 42 5.35 11.06 -1.61
C LEU A 42 4.71 10.45 -2.86
N ALA A 43 5.48 10.08 -3.87
CA ALA A 43 4.96 9.44 -5.09
C ALA A 43 4.23 8.13 -4.78
N THR A 44 4.79 7.33 -3.87
CA THR A 44 4.22 6.08 -3.39
C THR A 44 2.89 6.32 -2.67
N ARG A 45 2.87 7.22 -1.70
CA ARG A 45 1.65 7.56 -0.95
C ARG A 45 0.55 8.12 -1.85
N LEU A 46 0.88 8.96 -2.83
CA LEU A 46 -0.07 9.51 -3.78
C LEU A 46 -0.66 8.43 -4.71
N CYS A 47 0.17 7.54 -5.23
CA CYS A 47 -0.28 6.49 -6.13
C CYS A 47 -1.19 5.49 -5.41
N PHE A 48 -0.73 4.91 -4.32
CA PHE A 48 -1.51 3.91 -3.58
C PHE A 48 -2.72 4.52 -2.87
N GLY A 49 -2.61 5.73 -2.32
CA GLY A 49 -3.73 6.40 -1.69
C GLY A 49 -4.87 6.71 -2.65
N VAL A 50 -4.56 7.09 -3.89
CA VAL A 50 -5.59 7.25 -4.94
C VAL A 50 -6.20 5.90 -5.34
N LEU A 51 -5.41 4.84 -5.50
CA LEU A 51 -5.93 3.51 -5.85
C LEU A 51 -6.86 2.98 -4.77
N GLN A 52 -6.45 3.08 -3.52
CA GLN A 52 -7.19 2.63 -2.34
C GLN A 52 -8.51 3.37 -2.16
N ASN A 53 -8.54 4.68 -2.39
CA ASN A 53 -9.71 5.53 -2.16
C ASN A 53 -10.45 5.91 -3.45
N ARG A 54 -10.23 5.18 -4.55
CA ARG A 54 -10.69 5.57 -5.88
C ARG A 54 -12.19 5.81 -5.98
N MET A 55 -13.01 4.92 -5.39
CA MET A 55 -14.46 5.03 -5.49
C MET A 55 -14.99 6.22 -4.70
N LEU A 56 -14.46 6.47 -3.51
CA LEU A 56 -14.81 7.62 -2.68
C LEU A 56 -14.38 8.94 -3.33
N LEU A 57 -13.17 9.00 -3.89
CA LEU A 57 -12.69 10.16 -4.63
C LEU A 57 -13.59 10.46 -5.85
N ASP A 58 -13.95 9.43 -6.60
CA ASP A 58 -14.83 9.55 -7.77
C ASP A 58 -16.24 10.02 -7.36
N PHE A 59 -16.76 9.56 -6.24
CA PHE A 59 -18.04 10.02 -5.69
C PHE A 59 -18.03 11.54 -5.43
N TYR A 60 -17.02 12.06 -4.72
CA TYR A 60 -16.92 13.49 -4.45
C TYR A 60 -16.66 14.30 -5.73
N LEU A 61 -15.77 13.84 -6.59
CA LEU A 61 -15.46 14.51 -7.85
C LEU A 61 -16.66 14.55 -8.80
N SER A 62 -17.49 13.51 -8.83
CA SER A 62 -18.69 13.46 -9.68
C SER A 62 -19.73 14.50 -9.31
N LYS A 63 -19.80 14.91 -8.05
CA LYS A 63 -20.70 15.99 -7.59
C LYS A 63 -20.22 17.37 -8.00
N LEU A 64 -18.92 17.53 -8.31
CA LEU A 64 -18.29 18.81 -8.58
C LEU A 64 -17.94 19.02 -10.07
N CYS A 65 -17.90 17.94 -10.83
CA CYS A 65 -17.52 17.97 -12.24
C CYS A 65 -18.75 17.90 -13.14
N ALA A 66 -18.97 18.93 -13.93
CA ALA A 66 -20.09 18.97 -14.88
C ALA A 66 -19.97 17.90 -15.99
N THR A 67 -18.74 17.51 -16.34
CA THR A 67 -18.50 16.42 -17.29
C THR A 67 -18.35 15.11 -16.52
N PRO A 68 -19.09 14.04 -16.88
CA PRO A 68 -18.93 12.74 -16.26
C PRO A 68 -17.49 12.26 -16.28
N LEU A 69 -16.96 11.75 -15.16
CA LEU A 69 -15.55 11.39 -15.00
C LEU A 69 -15.07 10.38 -16.05
N HIS A 70 -15.92 9.43 -16.44
CA HIS A 70 -15.58 8.42 -17.46
C HIS A 70 -15.36 9.01 -18.87
N LYS A 71 -15.89 10.20 -19.14
CA LYS A 71 -15.70 10.93 -20.42
C LYS A 71 -14.44 11.78 -20.43
N LEU A 72 -13.82 11.98 -19.26
CA LEU A 72 -12.57 12.72 -19.18
C LEU A 72 -11.40 11.87 -19.69
N GLU A 73 -10.40 12.54 -20.23
CA GLU A 73 -9.11 11.93 -20.53
C GLU A 73 -8.53 11.27 -19.26
N ALA A 74 -8.00 10.03 -19.36
CA ALA A 74 -7.53 9.28 -18.21
C ALA A 74 -6.48 10.03 -17.37
N SER A 75 -5.58 10.77 -18.03
CA SER A 75 -4.59 11.63 -17.36
C SER A 75 -5.26 12.73 -16.52
N ILE A 76 -6.33 13.35 -17.02
CA ILE A 76 -7.06 14.41 -16.33
C ILE A 76 -7.91 13.85 -15.21
N ARG A 77 -8.59 12.71 -15.42
CA ARG A 77 -9.33 12.01 -14.38
C ARG A 77 -8.43 11.63 -13.21
N ASN A 78 -7.29 11.00 -13.48
CA ASN A 78 -6.32 10.64 -12.45
C ASN A 78 -5.68 11.86 -11.78
N LEU A 79 -5.50 12.95 -12.51
CA LEU A 79 -5.01 14.19 -11.93
C LEU A 79 -6.02 14.83 -10.96
N LEU A 80 -7.32 14.77 -11.28
CA LEU A 80 -8.39 15.19 -10.35
C LEU A 80 -8.41 14.31 -9.10
N ARG A 81 -8.32 12.98 -9.24
CA ARG A 81 -8.22 12.04 -8.11
C ARG A 81 -7.00 12.35 -7.23
N LEU A 82 -5.86 12.58 -7.85
CA LEU A 82 -4.60 12.90 -7.17
C LEU A 82 -4.67 14.24 -6.43
N GLY A 83 -5.30 15.25 -7.03
CA GLY A 83 -5.58 16.52 -6.37
C GLY A 83 -6.54 16.36 -5.20
N ALA A 84 -7.66 15.67 -5.40
CA ALA A 84 -8.65 15.40 -4.36
C ALA A 84 -8.05 14.60 -3.19
N TYR A 85 -7.24 13.58 -3.47
CA TYR A 85 -6.56 12.82 -2.41
C TYR A 85 -5.66 13.71 -1.56
N GLN A 86 -4.89 14.59 -2.16
CA GLN A 86 -4.06 15.54 -1.41
C GLN A 86 -4.88 16.46 -0.52
N LEU A 87 -6.00 16.98 -1.05
CA LEU A 87 -6.88 17.92 -0.31
C LEU A 87 -7.66 17.27 0.84
N LEU A 88 -7.95 15.98 0.74
CA LEU A 88 -8.77 15.25 1.71
C LEU A 88 -7.95 14.46 2.73
N TYR A 89 -6.73 14.02 2.39
CA TYR A 89 -5.97 13.07 3.20
C TYR A 89 -4.56 13.55 3.60
N LEU A 90 -4.01 14.60 2.96
CA LEU A 90 -2.65 15.05 3.25
C LEU A 90 -2.61 16.40 3.97
N ASN A 91 -2.72 16.37 5.29
CA ASN A 91 -2.74 17.57 6.14
C ASN A 91 -1.48 18.44 6.05
N ARG A 92 -0.35 17.88 5.59
CA ARG A 92 0.93 18.60 5.45
C ARG A 92 1.11 19.26 4.08
N VAL A 93 0.17 19.06 3.15
CA VAL A 93 0.19 19.68 1.83
C VAL A 93 -0.78 20.86 1.82
N PRO A 94 -0.29 22.10 1.66
CA PRO A 94 -1.19 23.26 1.58
C PRO A 94 -2.13 23.15 0.36
N ASP A 95 -3.40 23.51 0.55
CA ASP A 95 -4.43 23.43 -0.50
C ASP A 95 -4.00 24.13 -1.79
N HIS A 96 -3.42 25.32 -1.67
CA HIS A 96 -2.96 26.09 -2.84
C HIS A 96 -1.85 25.39 -3.61
N ALA A 97 -0.96 24.67 -2.91
CA ALA A 97 0.12 23.90 -3.55
C ALA A 97 -0.45 22.68 -4.30
N ALA A 98 -1.38 21.93 -3.70
CA ALA A 98 -2.04 20.81 -4.36
C ALA A 98 -2.74 21.24 -5.66
N VAL A 99 -3.47 22.37 -5.64
CA VAL A 99 -4.16 22.91 -6.82
C VAL A 99 -3.18 23.41 -7.86
N SER A 100 -2.18 24.20 -7.47
CA SER A 100 -1.20 24.79 -8.39
C SER A 100 -0.43 23.73 -9.17
N GLU A 101 0.06 22.70 -8.46
CA GLU A 101 0.77 21.56 -9.06
C GLU A 101 -0.13 20.75 -10.00
N ALA A 102 -1.39 20.49 -9.59
CA ALA A 102 -2.35 19.82 -10.45
C ALA A 102 -2.63 20.59 -11.74
N VAL A 103 -2.81 21.91 -11.65
CA VAL A 103 -3.00 22.78 -12.82
C VAL A 103 -1.77 22.80 -13.73
N SER A 104 -0.57 22.85 -13.16
CA SER A 104 0.70 22.77 -13.90
C SER A 104 0.81 21.46 -14.69
N LEU A 105 0.53 20.33 -14.02
CA LEU A 105 0.53 19.02 -14.65
C LEU A 105 -0.58 18.89 -15.73
N ALA A 106 -1.76 19.48 -15.52
CA ALA A 106 -2.80 19.51 -16.54
C ALA A 106 -2.34 20.22 -17.82
N ARG A 107 -1.67 21.36 -17.69
CA ARG A 107 -1.08 22.07 -18.85
C ARG A 107 -0.05 21.24 -19.60
N LYS A 108 0.73 20.44 -18.86
CA LYS A 108 1.79 19.60 -19.43
C LYS A 108 1.26 18.32 -20.10
N LYS A 109 0.22 17.70 -19.54
CA LYS A 109 -0.20 16.33 -19.88
C LYS A 109 -1.49 16.25 -20.68
N ALA A 110 -2.35 17.28 -20.62
CA ALA A 110 -3.63 17.27 -21.32
C ALA A 110 -3.47 17.57 -22.81
N LYS A 111 -4.26 16.89 -23.62
CA LYS A 111 -4.39 17.21 -25.04
C LYS A 111 -5.25 18.47 -25.25
N ASN A 112 -6.23 18.68 -24.37
CA ASN A 112 -7.12 19.85 -24.43
C ASN A 112 -6.61 20.97 -23.52
N PRO A 113 -6.31 22.17 -24.05
CA PRO A 113 -5.85 23.32 -23.26
C PRO A 113 -6.83 23.75 -22.15
N ARG A 114 -8.13 23.48 -22.32
CA ARG A 114 -9.17 23.81 -21.33
C ARG A 114 -9.12 22.93 -20.09
N ALA A 115 -8.40 21.81 -20.12
CA ALA A 115 -8.31 20.89 -19.00
C ALA A 115 -7.71 21.52 -17.73
N ALA A 116 -6.76 22.44 -17.88
CA ALA A 116 -6.19 23.17 -16.74
C ALA A 116 -7.22 24.02 -16.00
N GLY A 117 -8.14 24.67 -16.75
CA GLY A 117 -9.26 25.42 -16.16
C GLY A 117 -10.25 24.49 -15.45
N LEU A 118 -10.58 23.34 -16.04
CA LEU A 118 -11.42 22.31 -15.42
C LEU A 118 -10.81 21.83 -14.10
N VAL A 119 -9.55 21.42 -14.09
CA VAL A 119 -8.85 20.94 -12.90
C VAL A 119 -8.86 21.99 -11.80
N ASN A 120 -8.53 23.23 -12.12
CA ASN A 120 -8.57 24.34 -11.17
C ASN A 120 -9.97 24.56 -10.59
N GLY A 121 -11.00 24.60 -11.44
CA GLY A 121 -12.39 24.82 -11.03
C GLY A 121 -12.89 23.73 -10.10
N VAL A 122 -12.70 22.46 -10.46
CA VAL A 122 -13.16 21.31 -9.67
C VAL A 122 -12.45 21.24 -8.32
N LEU A 123 -11.11 21.36 -8.29
CA LEU A 123 -10.36 21.27 -7.02
C LEU A 123 -10.63 22.44 -6.10
N ARG A 124 -10.81 23.66 -6.62
CA ARG A 124 -11.24 24.80 -5.79
C ARG A 124 -12.66 24.63 -5.27
N SER A 125 -13.56 24.01 -6.03
CA SER A 125 -14.91 23.69 -5.55
C SER A 125 -14.87 22.65 -4.46
N LEU A 126 -13.99 21.65 -4.54
CA LEU A 126 -13.76 20.66 -3.47
C LEU A 126 -13.31 21.35 -2.18
N ILE A 127 -12.33 22.25 -2.24
CA ILE A 127 -11.87 23.01 -1.06
C ILE A 127 -13.03 23.75 -0.36
N ARG A 128 -13.89 24.42 -1.15
CA ARG A 128 -15.01 25.19 -0.59
C ARG A 128 -16.11 24.34 0.02
N GLN A 129 -16.27 23.10 -0.45
CA GLN A 129 -17.43 22.26 -0.10
C GLN A 129 -17.06 21.05 0.76
N ARG A 130 -15.78 20.71 0.93
CA ARG A 130 -15.34 19.46 1.60
C ARG A 130 -15.93 19.26 2.99
N GLU A 131 -16.10 20.33 3.77
CA GLU A 131 -16.65 20.25 5.12
C GLU A 131 -18.18 20.01 5.16
N ALA A 132 -18.87 20.41 4.08
CA ALA A 132 -20.31 20.21 3.93
C ALA A 132 -20.68 18.95 3.11
N MET A 133 -19.70 18.26 2.56
CA MET A 133 -19.94 17.07 1.74
C MET A 133 -20.17 15.85 2.62
N GLU A 134 -21.40 15.34 2.61
CA GLU A 134 -21.74 14.09 3.27
C GLU A 134 -21.06 12.89 2.58
N PRO A 135 -20.52 11.93 3.37
CA PRO A 135 -19.99 10.70 2.83
C PRO A 135 -21.11 9.86 2.19
N PRO A 136 -20.77 8.95 1.25
CA PRO A 136 -21.75 8.07 0.67
C PRO A 136 -22.37 7.14 1.72
N ALA A 137 -23.66 6.83 1.58
CA ALA A 137 -24.39 5.96 2.50
C ALA A 137 -24.04 4.47 2.28
N ASP A 138 -23.64 4.10 1.07
CA ASP A 138 -23.23 2.74 0.74
C ASP A 138 -21.77 2.48 1.14
N LEU A 139 -21.54 1.31 1.76
CA LEU A 139 -20.23 0.93 2.28
C LEU A 139 -19.19 0.72 1.17
N SER A 140 -19.61 0.22 0.01
CA SER A 140 -18.74 -0.03 -1.14
C SER A 140 -18.04 1.24 -1.60
N THR A 141 -18.82 2.30 -1.85
CA THR A 141 -18.26 3.59 -2.26
C THR A 141 -17.51 4.27 -1.12
N ARG A 142 -18.05 4.22 0.11
CA ARG A 142 -17.49 4.87 1.30
C ARG A 142 -16.09 4.37 1.61
N TYR A 143 -15.88 3.07 1.53
CA TYR A 143 -14.60 2.41 1.83
C TYR A 143 -13.82 1.98 0.58
N SER A 144 -14.33 2.29 -0.62
CA SER A 144 -13.70 1.95 -1.91
C SER A 144 -13.44 0.45 -2.11
N HIS A 145 -14.35 -0.40 -1.65
CA HIS A 145 -14.29 -1.84 -1.83
C HIS A 145 -15.33 -2.33 -2.87
N PRO A 146 -15.02 -3.36 -3.66
CA PRO A 146 -15.99 -3.92 -4.60
C PRO A 146 -17.28 -4.37 -3.90
N GLN A 147 -18.45 -4.12 -4.49
CA GLN A 147 -19.74 -4.43 -3.88
C GLN A 147 -19.87 -5.90 -3.46
N TRP A 148 -19.44 -6.84 -4.31
CA TRP A 148 -19.46 -8.26 -3.99
C TRP A 148 -18.69 -8.65 -2.72
N LEU A 149 -17.58 -7.94 -2.43
CA LEU A 149 -16.79 -8.17 -1.24
C LEU A 149 -17.49 -7.62 0.01
N VAL A 150 -18.05 -6.41 -0.11
CA VAL A 150 -18.85 -5.80 0.95
C VAL A 150 -20.05 -6.68 1.30
N ASP A 151 -20.78 -7.17 0.28
CA ASP A 151 -21.92 -8.07 0.48
C ASP A 151 -21.50 -9.36 1.19
N SER A 152 -20.35 -9.93 0.83
CA SER A 152 -19.79 -11.12 1.49
C SER A 152 -19.44 -10.87 2.95
N PHE A 153 -18.85 -9.72 3.28
CA PHE A 153 -18.53 -9.38 4.67
C PHE A 153 -19.80 -9.13 5.48
N VAL A 154 -20.76 -8.37 4.94
CA VAL A 154 -22.04 -8.10 5.62
C VAL A 154 -22.82 -9.38 5.88
N ALA A 155 -22.84 -10.32 4.92
CA ALA A 155 -23.53 -11.60 5.08
C ALA A 155 -22.92 -12.49 6.17
N ARG A 156 -21.61 -12.39 6.41
CA ARG A 156 -20.88 -13.23 7.37
C ARG A 156 -20.78 -12.61 8.76
N LEU A 157 -20.57 -11.31 8.84
CA LEU A 157 -20.23 -10.60 10.06
C LEU A 157 -21.36 -9.72 10.57
N GLY A 158 -22.37 -9.42 9.74
CA GLY A 158 -23.32 -8.35 9.98
C GLY A 158 -22.75 -7.00 9.56
N ARG A 159 -23.62 -5.97 9.52
CA ARG A 159 -23.27 -4.65 8.94
C ARG A 159 -22.21 -3.91 9.77
N GLU A 160 -22.31 -3.93 11.08
CA GLU A 160 -21.45 -3.16 11.99
C GLU A 160 -20.00 -3.68 11.94
N GLU A 161 -19.81 -4.98 12.12
CA GLU A 161 -18.50 -5.63 12.06
C GLU A 161 -17.89 -5.54 10.65
N ALA A 162 -18.71 -5.67 9.61
CA ALA A 162 -18.25 -5.50 8.23
C ALA A 162 -17.75 -4.06 7.97
N GLU A 163 -18.45 -3.05 8.49
CA GLU A 163 -18.04 -1.65 8.37
C GLU A 163 -16.72 -1.39 9.11
N ALA A 164 -16.55 -1.95 10.33
CA ALA A 164 -15.32 -1.85 11.09
C ALA A 164 -14.13 -2.51 10.34
N LEU A 165 -14.36 -3.68 9.73
CA LEU A 165 -13.36 -4.36 8.91
C LEU A 165 -12.95 -3.53 7.68
N LEU A 166 -13.91 -3.01 6.93
CA LEU A 166 -13.65 -2.16 5.75
C LEU A 166 -12.89 -0.88 6.10
N ALA A 167 -13.16 -0.31 7.28
CA ALA A 167 -12.43 0.85 7.79
C ALA A 167 -10.98 0.49 8.16
N ALA A 168 -10.79 -0.68 8.80
CA ALA A 168 -9.48 -1.19 9.18
C ALA A 168 -8.60 -1.50 7.94
N ASP A 169 -9.20 -2.10 6.91
CA ASP A 169 -8.51 -2.41 5.64
C ASP A 169 -7.96 -1.16 4.93
N ASN A 170 -8.57 0.00 5.18
CA ASN A 170 -8.10 1.29 4.66
C ASN A 170 -7.05 1.97 5.56
N GLY A 171 -6.72 1.37 6.71
CA GLY A 171 -5.66 1.85 7.59
C GLY A 171 -4.26 1.73 7.01
N GLU A 172 -3.29 2.33 7.67
CA GLU A 172 -1.88 2.09 7.35
C GLU A 172 -1.48 0.74 7.98
N PRO A 173 -1.03 -0.26 7.18
CA PRO A 173 -0.63 -1.55 7.73
C PRO A 173 0.63 -1.38 8.58
N PRO A 174 0.69 -2.02 9.76
CA PRO A 174 1.91 -2.04 10.54
C PRO A 174 3.01 -2.83 9.82
N THR A 175 4.26 -2.45 10.01
CA THR A 175 5.39 -3.27 9.58
C THR A 175 5.58 -4.40 10.57
N CYS A 176 5.29 -5.64 10.18
CA CYS A 176 5.42 -6.82 11.03
C CYS A 176 6.75 -7.53 10.76
N ALA A 177 7.58 -7.64 11.79
CA ALA A 177 8.81 -8.44 11.79
C ALA A 177 8.52 -9.79 12.44
N GLN A 178 8.76 -10.88 11.72
CA GLN A 178 8.74 -12.22 12.25
C GLN A 178 10.15 -12.60 12.69
N VAL A 179 10.28 -12.99 13.95
CA VAL A 179 11.57 -13.32 14.56
C VAL A 179 12.08 -14.65 14.03
N ASN A 180 13.35 -14.71 13.69
CA ASN A 180 14.02 -15.98 13.40
C ASN A 180 14.47 -16.62 14.72
N THR A 181 13.57 -17.37 15.32
CA THR A 181 13.78 -18.00 16.65
C THR A 181 14.89 -19.06 16.66
N LEU A 182 15.39 -19.46 15.49
CA LEU A 182 16.61 -20.29 15.39
C LEU A 182 17.89 -19.51 15.70
N LYS A 183 17.82 -18.17 15.70
CA LYS A 183 19.00 -17.30 15.86
C LYS A 183 18.95 -16.37 17.05
N ILE A 184 17.74 -15.90 17.42
CA ILE A 184 17.57 -14.86 18.44
C ILE A 184 16.17 -14.98 19.08
N SER A 185 16.02 -14.53 20.33
CA SER A 185 14.71 -14.37 20.96
C SER A 185 14.02 -13.05 20.54
N ALA A 186 12.70 -12.97 20.76
CA ALA A 186 11.94 -11.75 20.46
C ALA A 186 12.38 -10.57 21.34
N GLU A 187 12.72 -10.84 22.61
CA GLU A 187 13.19 -9.84 23.57
C GLU A 187 14.56 -9.27 23.17
N GLU A 188 15.50 -10.15 22.79
CA GLU A 188 16.84 -9.75 22.35
C GLU A 188 16.76 -8.94 21.04
N LEU A 189 15.92 -9.37 20.08
CA LEU A 189 15.70 -8.63 18.85
C LEU A 189 15.09 -7.24 19.11
N ALA A 190 14.08 -7.18 20.01
CA ALA A 190 13.44 -5.91 20.36
C ALA A 190 14.44 -4.93 20.99
N ALA A 191 15.30 -5.43 21.89
CA ALA A 191 16.35 -4.62 22.51
C ALA A 191 17.36 -4.09 21.46
N MET A 192 17.78 -4.96 20.54
CA MET A 192 18.72 -4.60 19.48
C MET A 192 18.13 -3.55 18.54
N LEU A 193 16.91 -3.72 18.05
CA LEU A 193 16.24 -2.76 17.17
C LEU A 193 15.97 -1.42 17.88
N THR A 194 15.62 -1.44 19.17
CA THR A 194 15.44 -0.23 19.97
C THR A 194 16.75 0.55 20.10
N ALA A 195 17.88 -0.14 20.27
CA ALA A 195 19.20 0.49 20.30
C ALA A 195 19.58 1.15 18.95
N GLU A 196 19.06 0.62 17.84
CA GLU A 196 19.20 1.23 16.49
C GLU A 196 18.18 2.34 16.23
N GLY A 197 17.32 2.72 17.21
CA GLY A 197 16.35 3.81 17.10
C GLY A 197 15.01 3.42 16.48
N VAL A 198 14.73 2.14 16.32
CA VAL A 198 13.44 1.62 15.84
C VAL A 198 12.46 1.53 17.02
N ALA A 199 11.25 2.05 16.86
CA ALA A 199 10.19 1.82 17.84
C ALA A 199 9.62 0.41 17.61
N VAL A 200 9.60 -0.41 18.69
CA VAL A 200 9.22 -1.82 18.65
C VAL A 200 8.10 -2.07 19.63
N GLU A 201 7.03 -2.74 19.17
CA GLU A 201 5.91 -3.17 19.99
C GLU A 201 5.66 -4.67 19.76
N PRO A 202 5.52 -5.49 20.83
CA PRO A 202 5.16 -6.88 20.67
C PRO A 202 3.77 -7.05 20.06
N HIS A 203 3.61 -8.06 19.19
CA HIS A 203 2.28 -8.40 18.68
C HIS A 203 1.43 -9.04 19.80
N PRO A 204 0.14 -8.66 19.96
CA PRO A 204 -0.66 -9.05 21.14
C PRO A 204 -0.90 -10.56 21.30
N TRP A 205 -0.82 -11.35 20.23
CA TRP A 205 -1.09 -12.81 20.27
C TRP A 205 -0.01 -13.66 19.57
N LEU A 206 0.95 -13.08 18.92
CA LEU A 206 2.04 -13.82 18.27
C LEU A 206 3.35 -13.48 18.97
N PRO A 207 3.88 -14.37 19.82
CA PRO A 207 5.04 -14.05 20.67
C PRO A 207 6.30 -13.73 19.86
N ASP A 208 6.43 -14.34 18.67
CA ASP A 208 7.59 -14.16 17.79
C ASP A 208 7.32 -13.16 16.67
N CYS A 209 6.37 -12.24 16.87
CA CYS A 209 6.05 -11.15 15.93
C CYS A 209 6.17 -9.80 16.63
N LEU A 210 6.84 -8.86 15.97
CA LEU A 210 7.04 -7.49 16.46
C LEU A 210 6.49 -6.49 15.46
N PHE A 211 5.78 -5.47 15.93
CA PHE A 211 5.45 -4.30 15.13
C PHE A 211 6.61 -3.31 15.17
N LEU A 212 7.02 -2.82 13.99
CA LEU A 212 8.13 -1.89 13.84
C LEU A 212 7.64 -0.56 13.30
N ASN A 213 8.12 0.54 13.90
CA ASN A 213 7.90 1.89 13.41
C ASN A 213 9.22 2.65 13.33
N GLY A 214 9.37 3.49 12.30
CA GLY A 214 10.56 4.31 12.14
C GLY A 214 11.82 3.55 11.67
N THR A 215 11.64 2.41 10.99
CA THR A 215 12.74 1.56 10.53
C THR A 215 13.67 2.20 9.49
N GLY A 216 13.20 3.23 8.77
CA GLY A 216 13.91 3.72 7.58
C GLY A 216 14.03 2.62 6.52
N SER A 217 15.21 2.44 5.94
CA SER A 217 15.50 1.30 5.06
C SER A 217 15.93 0.11 5.90
N LEU A 218 15.17 -0.98 5.82
CA LEU A 218 15.43 -2.22 6.55
C LEU A 218 16.84 -2.79 6.27
N GLU A 219 17.33 -2.59 5.05
CA GLU A 219 18.64 -3.06 4.59
C GLU A 219 19.81 -2.44 5.38
N HIS A 220 19.57 -1.35 6.11
CA HIS A 220 20.59 -0.70 6.96
C HIS A 220 20.61 -1.21 8.40
N LEU A 221 19.56 -1.95 8.83
CA LEU A 221 19.50 -2.51 10.16
C LEU A 221 20.42 -3.74 10.28
N GLU A 222 21.29 -3.76 11.28
CA GLU A 222 22.22 -4.86 11.52
C GLU A 222 21.45 -6.19 11.77
N ALA A 223 20.36 -6.11 12.53
CA ALA A 223 19.50 -7.24 12.79
C ALA A 223 18.91 -7.87 11.50
N PHE A 224 18.53 -7.05 10.52
CA PHE A 224 18.03 -7.52 9.23
C PHE A 224 19.14 -8.17 8.40
N GLN A 225 20.30 -7.56 8.32
CA GLN A 225 21.47 -8.11 7.60
C GLN A 225 21.93 -9.46 8.17
N LYS A 226 21.80 -9.66 9.48
CA LYS A 226 22.11 -10.94 10.15
C LYS A 226 21.02 -11.99 9.99
N GLY A 227 19.86 -11.64 9.40
CA GLY A 227 18.71 -12.53 9.21
C GLY A 227 18.09 -12.93 10.55
N TYR A 228 18.06 -12.01 11.52
CA TYR A 228 17.41 -12.22 12.82
C TYR A 228 15.90 -12.08 12.74
N PHE A 229 15.40 -11.40 11.70
CA PHE A 229 13.99 -11.30 11.37
C PHE A 229 13.76 -11.16 9.88
N TYR A 230 12.54 -11.36 9.45
CA TYR A 230 12.05 -11.08 8.11
C TYR A 230 10.70 -10.38 8.18
N ILE A 231 10.31 -9.68 7.12
CA ILE A 231 9.04 -8.95 7.07
C ILE A 231 7.95 -9.87 6.53
N GLN A 232 6.92 -10.09 7.35
CA GLN A 232 5.73 -10.82 6.94
C GLN A 232 4.54 -10.36 7.75
N ASP A 233 3.43 -10.13 7.07
CA ASP A 233 2.14 -9.84 7.72
C ASP A 233 1.72 -10.97 8.67
N ALA A 234 1.15 -10.59 9.82
CA ALA A 234 0.73 -11.53 10.86
C ALA A 234 -0.28 -12.57 10.35
N ALA A 235 -1.24 -12.16 9.50
CA ALA A 235 -2.22 -13.09 8.93
C ALA A 235 -1.57 -14.11 7.98
N ALA A 236 -0.54 -13.68 7.23
CA ALA A 236 0.24 -14.60 6.39
C ALA A 236 1.02 -15.62 7.23
N HIS A 237 1.53 -15.21 8.42
CA HIS A 237 2.19 -16.10 9.37
C HIS A 237 1.21 -17.11 9.99
N LEU A 238 -0.01 -16.69 10.33
CA LEU A 238 -1.06 -17.58 10.86
C LEU A 238 -1.36 -18.78 9.93
N ALA A 239 -1.23 -18.60 8.62
CA ALA A 239 -1.40 -19.71 7.67
C ALA A 239 -0.37 -20.84 7.89
N VAL A 240 0.86 -20.49 8.23
CA VAL A 240 1.92 -21.48 8.54
C VAL A 240 1.70 -22.11 9.90
N LEU A 241 1.28 -21.31 10.90
CA LEU A 241 0.91 -21.83 12.21
C LEU A 241 -0.24 -22.83 12.13
N ALA A 242 -1.26 -22.54 11.31
CA ALA A 242 -2.38 -23.44 11.07
C ALA A 242 -1.96 -24.74 10.37
N ALA A 243 -0.98 -24.68 9.47
CA ALA A 243 -0.41 -25.86 8.81
C ALA A 243 0.45 -26.69 9.79
N ALA A 244 0.97 -26.08 10.85
CA ALA A 244 1.76 -26.69 11.93
C ALA A 244 2.86 -27.66 11.44
N PRO A 245 3.76 -27.22 10.54
CA PRO A 245 4.80 -28.11 10.01
C PRO A 245 5.72 -28.62 11.12
N GLN A 246 6.03 -29.92 11.11
CA GLN A 246 6.83 -30.58 12.14
C GLN A 246 8.24 -30.88 11.66
N PRO A 247 9.23 -30.90 12.56
CA PRO A 247 10.58 -31.33 12.25
C PRO A 247 10.62 -32.67 11.50
N GLY A 248 11.39 -32.73 10.42
CA GLY A 248 11.50 -33.91 9.56
C GLY A 248 10.50 -33.97 8.40
N TRP A 249 9.52 -33.08 8.34
CA TRP A 249 8.54 -33.06 7.24
C TRP A 249 9.15 -32.59 5.93
N ARG A 250 8.43 -32.94 4.86
CA ARG A 250 8.65 -32.41 3.50
C ARG A 250 7.50 -31.47 3.18
N VAL A 251 7.80 -30.18 3.07
CA VAL A 251 6.83 -29.11 2.83
C VAL A 251 6.98 -28.59 1.40
N LEU A 252 5.86 -28.37 0.71
CA LEU A 252 5.80 -27.68 -0.59
C LEU A 252 5.11 -26.35 -0.40
N ASP A 253 5.83 -25.25 -0.68
CA ASP A 253 5.25 -23.90 -0.82
C ASP A 253 5.12 -23.60 -2.32
N ALA A 254 3.92 -23.79 -2.86
CA ALA A 254 3.64 -23.69 -4.29
C ALA A 254 3.57 -22.25 -4.82
N CYS A 255 3.46 -21.25 -3.93
CA CYS A 255 3.38 -19.81 -4.26
C CYS A 255 4.31 -19.03 -3.32
N ALA A 256 5.59 -19.39 -3.31
CA ALA A 256 6.50 -19.06 -2.23
C ALA A 256 6.94 -17.59 -2.21
N ALA A 257 7.12 -16.95 -3.37
CA ALA A 257 7.72 -15.62 -3.40
C ALA A 257 6.90 -14.55 -2.64
N PRO A 258 7.56 -13.74 -1.79
CA PRO A 258 9.01 -13.55 -1.62
C PRO A 258 9.71 -14.52 -0.64
N GLY A 259 9.05 -15.54 -0.09
CA GLY A 259 9.67 -16.57 0.74
C GLY A 259 9.20 -16.63 2.19
N GLY A 260 8.43 -15.64 2.66
CA GLY A 260 8.07 -15.51 4.08
C GLY A 260 7.39 -16.75 4.68
N LYS A 261 6.49 -17.45 3.95
CA LYS A 261 5.87 -18.69 4.43
C LYS A 261 6.85 -19.87 4.45
N SER A 262 7.74 -19.94 3.46
CA SER A 262 8.81 -20.93 3.42
C SER A 262 9.77 -20.77 4.60
N PHE A 263 10.15 -19.51 4.94
CA PHE A 263 11.01 -19.22 6.09
C PHE A 263 10.31 -19.60 7.41
N ALA A 264 9.04 -19.20 7.57
CA ALA A 264 8.25 -19.56 8.74
C ALA A 264 8.15 -21.09 8.92
N ALA A 265 7.92 -21.83 7.83
CA ALA A 265 7.88 -23.29 7.87
C ALA A 265 9.24 -23.90 8.27
N ALA A 266 10.34 -23.40 7.70
CA ALA A 266 11.68 -23.89 8.05
C ALA A 266 12.02 -23.62 9.52
N ILE A 267 11.64 -22.46 10.07
CA ILE A 267 11.82 -22.11 11.48
C ILE A 267 10.98 -23.06 12.35
N ALA A 268 9.69 -23.23 12.05
CA ALA A 268 8.80 -24.15 12.80
C ALA A 268 9.30 -25.59 12.77
N MET A 269 9.94 -26.00 11.66
CA MET A 269 10.57 -27.32 11.54
C MET A 269 11.95 -27.42 12.21
N GLU A 270 12.40 -26.41 12.93
CA GLU A 270 13.75 -26.35 13.52
C GLU A 270 14.86 -26.62 12.49
N ASN A 271 14.65 -26.19 11.26
CA ASN A 271 15.52 -26.45 10.10
C ASN A 271 15.83 -27.96 9.86
N ARG A 272 14.91 -28.85 10.26
CA ARG A 272 14.99 -30.32 10.07
C ARG A 272 13.91 -30.77 9.09
N GLY A 273 14.31 -31.35 7.97
CA GLY A 273 13.41 -31.77 6.91
C GLY A 273 13.72 -31.07 5.58
N SER A 274 12.72 -30.81 4.76
CA SER A 274 12.90 -30.09 3.50
C SER A 274 11.72 -29.19 3.18
N VAL A 275 11.99 -27.96 2.68
CA VAL A 275 11.00 -27.05 2.13
C VAL A 275 11.32 -26.84 0.65
N THR A 276 10.36 -27.18 -0.23
CA THR A 276 10.46 -26.90 -1.67
C THR A 276 9.64 -25.66 -1.97
N SER A 277 10.31 -24.59 -2.35
CA SER A 277 9.68 -23.30 -2.65
C SER A 277 9.56 -23.11 -4.17
N CYS A 278 8.33 -22.92 -4.65
CA CYS A 278 8.02 -22.72 -6.07
C CYS A 278 7.29 -21.39 -6.28
N ASP A 279 7.52 -20.77 -7.45
CA ASP A 279 6.71 -19.65 -7.92
C ASP A 279 6.58 -19.73 -9.44
N ILE A 280 5.41 -19.34 -9.97
CA ILE A 280 5.14 -19.33 -11.41
C ILE A 280 6.01 -18.31 -12.17
N HIS A 281 6.51 -17.30 -11.47
CA HIS A 281 7.31 -16.23 -12.06
C HIS A 281 8.80 -16.41 -11.78
N PRO A 282 9.61 -16.83 -12.76
CA PRO A 282 11.05 -17.08 -12.57
C PRO A 282 11.82 -15.89 -11.98
N HIS A 283 11.42 -14.65 -12.34
CA HIS A 283 12.08 -13.45 -11.82
C HIS A 283 11.87 -13.22 -10.31
N LYS A 284 10.86 -13.87 -9.70
CA LYS A 284 10.59 -13.79 -8.26
C LYS A 284 11.41 -14.79 -7.45
N LEU A 285 11.98 -15.84 -8.07
CA LEU A 285 12.78 -16.82 -7.35
C LEU A 285 13.97 -16.19 -6.64
N ARG A 286 14.56 -15.15 -7.23
CA ARG A 286 15.62 -14.36 -6.59
C ARG A 286 15.24 -13.71 -5.25
N LEU A 287 13.94 -13.50 -5.02
CA LEU A 287 13.46 -12.94 -3.74
C LEU A 287 13.42 -14.00 -2.63
N ILE A 288 13.39 -15.28 -3.01
CA ILE A 288 13.42 -16.40 -2.08
C ILE A 288 14.88 -16.75 -1.74
N GLU A 289 15.79 -16.55 -2.68
CA GLU A 289 17.23 -16.84 -2.54
C GLU A 289 17.99 -15.75 -1.78
N ALA A 290 17.44 -14.53 -1.73
CA ALA A 290 18.08 -13.38 -1.08
C ALA A 290 17.95 -13.42 0.44
#